data_84a85e987965f71f27c2efb3e98528e2
#
_entry.id   84a85e987965f71f27c2efb3e98528e2
#
_cell.length_a   1.000
_cell.length_b   1.000
_cell.length_c   1.000
_cell.angle_alpha   90.00
_cell.angle_beta   90.00
_cell.angle_gamma   90.00
#
_symmetry.space_group_name_H-M   'P 1'
#
loop_
_entity.id
_entity.type
_entity.pdbx_description
1 polymer ?
#
loop_
_entity_poly.entity_id
_entity_poly.type
_entity_poly.pdbx_seq_one_letter_code
_entity_poly.pdbx_strand_id
1 'polypeptide(L)'
;GVVQPWGQPNSKAFRSFVNAGYTIGDVELYGFGNYSNSEADGGFFYRYPGNGTIENIRLEDGSLWSSLFLFPGGFTPRFFGNVIDYSGVVGARGEWDNGISYDFSGRLGHNEIKYTLKNTVNPSLGDASPTSFHPGDLINEEMQLQSDFSKEFEVGLSSPLLFAFGASYLDESYELV
;
A
#
# COMPACT_ATOMS: atom_id res chain seq x y z
N GLY A 1 2.18 11.48 -31.71
CA GLY A 1 1.78 10.51 -30.66
C GLY A 1 0.90 11.17 -29.63
N VAL A 2 0.30 10.40 -28.74
CA VAL A 2 -0.47 10.93 -27.60
C VAL A 2 0.49 11.61 -26.64
N VAL A 3 0.29 12.93 -26.41
CA VAL A 3 1.14 13.73 -25.54
C VAL A 3 0.61 13.78 -24.10
N GLN A 4 -0.68 13.57 -23.92
CA GLN A 4 -1.33 13.51 -22.62
C GLN A 4 -2.38 12.41 -22.64
N PRO A 5 -2.10 11.23 -22.05
CA PRO A 5 -3.09 10.18 -21.89
C PRO A 5 -4.09 10.55 -20.81
N TRP A 6 -5.38 10.39 -21.08
CA TRP A 6 -6.47 10.51 -20.13
C TRP A 6 -7.05 9.13 -19.83
N GLY A 7 -7.56 8.94 -18.63
CA GLY A 7 -8.22 7.72 -18.24
C GLY A 7 -7.48 6.99 -17.12
N GLN A 8 -7.64 5.67 -17.08
CA GLN A 8 -7.02 4.84 -16.04
C GLN A 8 -5.50 4.76 -16.22
N PRO A 9 -4.73 4.68 -15.13
CA PRO A 9 -3.31 4.42 -15.18
C PRO A 9 -3.02 3.05 -15.83
N ASN A 10 -1.88 2.93 -16.49
CA ASN A 10 -1.36 1.61 -16.81
C ASN A 10 -1.01 0.90 -15.50
N SER A 11 -1.40 -0.36 -15.39
CA SER A 11 -1.08 -1.14 -14.20
C SER A 11 -0.73 -2.58 -14.54
N LYS A 12 0.15 -3.14 -13.74
CA LYS A 12 0.45 -4.58 -13.73
C LYS A 12 0.58 -5.02 -12.28
N ALA A 13 0.15 -6.24 -12.00
CA ALA A 13 0.22 -6.77 -10.64
C ALA A 13 0.43 -8.29 -10.65
N PHE A 14 1.20 -8.75 -9.68
CA PHE A 14 1.22 -10.15 -9.24
C PHE A 14 0.58 -10.22 -7.86
N ARG A 15 -0.30 -11.18 -7.65
CA ARG A 15 -0.96 -11.43 -6.36
C ARG A 15 -0.99 -12.92 -6.08
N SER A 16 -0.72 -13.28 -4.84
CA SER A 16 -0.82 -14.65 -4.37
C SER A 16 -1.48 -14.70 -3.00
N PHE A 17 -2.14 -15.81 -2.72
CA PHE A 17 -2.76 -16.10 -1.44
C PHE A 17 -2.55 -17.57 -1.11
N VAL A 18 -2.25 -17.84 0.16
CA VAL A 18 -2.07 -19.19 0.71
C VAL A 18 -2.93 -19.32 1.95
N ASN A 19 -3.60 -20.46 2.09
CA ASN A 19 -4.38 -20.82 3.26
C ASN A 19 -4.10 -22.28 3.61
N ALA A 20 -3.86 -22.57 4.88
CA ALA A 20 -3.60 -23.92 5.38
C ALA A 20 -4.22 -24.10 6.75
N GLY A 21 -4.70 -25.31 7.03
CA GLY A 21 -5.22 -25.73 8.33
C GLY A 21 -4.78 -27.15 8.64
N TYR A 22 -4.59 -27.44 9.91
CA TYR A 22 -4.24 -28.76 10.40
C TYR A 22 -4.86 -29.01 11.78
N THR A 23 -5.58 -30.11 11.95
CA THR A 23 -6.25 -30.45 13.20
C THR A 23 -5.43 -31.46 14.01
N ILE A 24 -5.21 -31.16 15.27
CA ILE A 24 -4.54 -32.01 16.25
C ILE A 24 -5.48 -32.21 17.44
N GLY A 25 -6.09 -33.39 17.54
CA GLY A 25 -7.13 -33.63 18.54
C GLY A 25 -8.33 -32.65 18.32
N ASP A 26 -8.65 -31.87 19.33
CA ASP A 26 -9.76 -30.90 19.29
C ASP A 26 -9.28 -29.47 18.95
N VAL A 27 -8.00 -29.31 18.58
CA VAL A 27 -7.40 -28.02 18.23
C VAL A 27 -7.17 -27.95 16.72
N GLU A 28 -7.68 -26.91 16.09
CA GLU A 28 -7.36 -26.56 14.70
C GLU A 28 -6.27 -25.48 14.69
N LEU A 29 -5.12 -25.81 14.13
CA LEU A 29 -4.09 -24.86 13.76
C LEU A 29 -4.39 -24.34 12.35
N TYR A 30 -4.33 -23.03 12.16
CA TYR A 30 -4.55 -22.44 10.86
C TYR A 30 -3.53 -21.34 10.54
N GLY A 31 -3.38 -21.10 9.27
CA GLY A 31 -2.56 -19.98 8.80
C GLY A 31 -2.96 -19.57 7.39
N PHE A 32 -2.92 -18.30 7.13
CA PHE A 32 -3.12 -17.76 5.80
C PHE A 32 -2.24 -16.54 5.58
N GLY A 33 -1.96 -16.24 4.32
CA GLY A 33 -1.17 -15.09 3.98
C GLY A 33 -1.38 -14.67 2.54
N ASN A 34 -1.08 -13.40 2.28
CA ASN A 34 -1.12 -12.83 0.96
C ASN A 34 0.21 -12.16 0.64
N TYR A 35 0.49 -12.05 -0.64
CA TYR A 35 1.53 -11.22 -1.20
C TYR A 35 1.01 -10.54 -2.46
N SER A 36 1.26 -9.26 -2.59
CA SER A 36 0.95 -8.47 -3.78
C SER A 36 2.15 -7.59 -4.12
N ASN A 37 2.48 -7.54 -5.41
CA ASN A 37 3.38 -6.53 -5.97
C ASN A 37 2.67 -5.94 -7.18
N SER A 38 2.40 -4.64 -7.14
CA SER A 38 1.69 -3.93 -8.19
C SER A 38 2.40 -2.64 -8.54
N GLU A 39 2.49 -2.37 -9.83
CA GLU A 39 3.01 -1.11 -10.37
C GLU A 39 1.90 -0.43 -11.16
N ALA A 40 1.73 0.86 -10.92
CA ALA A 40 0.83 1.70 -11.71
C ALA A 40 1.50 3.03 -12.03
N ASP A 41 1.15 3.60 -13.18
CA ASP A 41 1.62 4.92 -13.56
C ASP A 41 0.53 5.78 -14.18
N GLY A 42 0.57 7.08 -13.86
CA GLY A 42 -0.33 8.09 -14.40
C GLY A 42 0.45 9.29 -14.98
N GLY A 43 -0.14 9.94 -15.96
CA GLY A 43 0.38 11.18 -16.55
C GLY A 43 -0.21 12.40 -15.85
N PHE A 44 0.61 13.44 -15.66
CA PHE A 44 0.16 14.77 -15.32
C PHE A 44 -0.25 15.56 -16.57
N PHE A 45 -0.55 16.85 -16.41
CA PHE A 45 -0.81 17.75 -17.53
C PHE A 45 0.40 17.89 -18.43
N TYR A 46 0.16 17.89 -19.73
CA TYR A 46 1.20 18.19 -20.72
C TYR A 46 1.69 19.62 -20.58
N ARG A 47 2.99 19.76 -20.44
CA ARG A 47 3.71 21.03 -20.43
C ARG A 47 4.10 21.35 -21.86
N TYR A 48 3.22 22.07 -22.59
CA TYR A 48 3.42 22.40 -23.99
C TYR A 48 4.29 23.64 -24.18
N PRO A 49 5.02 23.75 -25.31
CA PRO A 49 5.70 25.00 -25.67
C PRO A 49 4.72 26.17 -25.72
N GLY A 50 5.10 27.32 -25.14
CA GLY A 50 4.21 28.47 -24.93
C GLY A 50 3.49 28.47 -23.57
N ASN A 51 3.70 27.44 -22.74
CA ASN A 51 3.20 27.42 -21.38
C ASN A 51 4.15 28.19 -20.44
N GLY A 52 3.70 29.34 -19.96
CA GLY A 52 4.52 30.24 -19.13
C GLY A 52 5.00 29.63 -17.81
N THR A 53 4.47 28.46 -17.39
CA THR A 53 4.96 27.76 -16.18
C THR A 53 6.22 26.97 -16.41
N ILE A 54 6.67 26.80 -17.65
CA ILE A 54 7.87 26.06 -18.02
C ILE A 54 8.87 26.88 -18.84
N GLU A 55 8.47 28.09 -19.22
CA GLU A 55 9.26 29.06 -19.93
C GLU A 55 9.53 30.28 -19.05
N ASN A 56 10.65 30.93 -19.25
CA ASN A 56 11.04 32.14 -18.49
C ASN A 56 11.06 31.91 -16.97
N ILE A 57 11.46 30.73 -16.55
CA ILE A 57 11.65 30.41 -15.14
C ILE A 57 12.84 31.22 -14.62
N ARG A 58 12.65 31.89 -13.49
CA ARG A 58 13.71 32.68 -12.87
C ARG A 58 14.54 31.80 -11.94
N LEU A 59 15.83 31.68 -12.25
CA LEU A 59 16.81 30.98 -11.42
C LEU A 59 17.20 31.83 -10.21
N GLU A 60 17.95 31.25 -9.28
CA GLU A 60 18.41 31.92 -8.05
C GLU A 60 19.30 33.16 -8.35
N ASP A 61 20.12 33.10 -9.40
CA ASP A 61 20.95 34.19 -9.87
C ASP A 61 20.18 35.30 -10.63
N GLY A 62 18.85 35.14 -10.76
CA GLY A 62 17.97 36.06 -11.47
C GLY A 62 17.92 35.87 -12.99
N SER A 63 18.71 34.98 -13.56
CA SER A 63 18.66 34.64 -14.98
C SER A 63 17.33 33.96 -15.37
N LEU A 64 16.98 34.06 -16.64
CA LEU A 64 15.83 33.37 -17.19
C LEU A 64 16.24 32.03 -17.82
N TRP A 65 15.50 30.99 -17.47
CA TRP A 65 15.69 29.66 -17.99
C TRP A 65 14.36 29.07 -18.47
N SER A 66 14.42 28.21 -19.46
CA SER A 66 13.26 27.50 -19.99
C SER A 66 13.50 25.99 -19.99
N SER A 67 12.54 25.20 -19.48
CA SER A 67 12.60 23.74 -19.54
C SER A 67 12.53 23.18 -20.96
N LEU A 68 12.20 24.00 -21.96
CA LEU A 68 12.28 23.63 -23.39
C LEU A 68 13.71 23.36 -23.85
N PHE A 69 14.73 23.80 -23.09
CA PHE A 69 16.11 23.41 -23.34
C PHE A 69 16.28 21.87 -23.23
N LEU A 70 15.71 21.25 -22.18
CA LEU A 70 15.76 19.81 -21.99
C LEU A 70 14.66 19.09 -22.79
N PHE A 71 13.51 19.72 -22.97
CA PHE A 71 12.34 19.16 -23.63
C PHE A 71 11.80 20.11 -24.72
N PRO A 72 12.44 20.19 -25.90
CA PRO A 72 12.07 21.18 -26.93
C PRO A 72 10.60 21.06 -27.40
N GLY A 73 10.01 19.87 -27.33
CA GLY A 73 8.61 19.63 -27.66
C GLY A 73 7.64 19.71 -26.48
N GLY A 74 8.11 20.19 -25.33
CA GLY A 74 7.35 20.07 -24.08
C GLY A 74 7.39 18.65 -23.49
N PHE A 75 6.73 18.43 -22.35
CA PHE A 75 6.77 17.14 -21.66
C PHE A 75 5.51 16.88 -20.84
N THR A 76 5.23 15.61 -20.59
CA THR A 76 4.20 15.17 -19.67
C THR A 76 4.87 14.41 -18.52
N PRO A 77 4.92 14.99 -17.31
CA PRO A 77 5.43 14.26 -16.15
C PRO A 77 4.64 12.99 -15.91
N ARG A 78 5.32 11.91 -15.52
CA ARG A 78 4.70 10.61 -15.22
C ARG A 78 5.06 10.21 -13.80
N PHE A 79 4.04 9.83 -13.05
CA PHE A 79 4.17 9.40 -11.67
C PHE A 79 3.91 7.90 -11.58
N PHE A 80 4.88 7.18 -11.05
CA PHE A 80 4.85 5.73 -10.85
C PHE A 80 4.74 5.44 -9.36
N GLY A 81 3.89 4.50 -9.01
CA GLY A 81 3.83 3.88 -7.70
C GLY A 81 4.05 2.37 -7.85
N ASN A 82 5.04 1.84 -7.12
CA ASN A 82 5.21 0.41 -6.93
C ASN A 82 4.77 0.07 -5.51
N VAL A 83 3.70 -0.73 -5.39
CA VAL A 83 3.12 -1.12 -4.11
C VAL A 83 3.46 -2.57 -3.84
N ILE A 84 4.14 -2.82 -2.73
CA ILE A 84 4.40 -4.14 -2.18
C ILE A 84 3.55 -4.29 -0.92
N ASP A 85 2.74 -5.34 -0.86
CA ASP A 85 1.85 -5.63 0.25
C ASP A 85 1.92 -7.11 0.57
N TYR A 86 2.16 -7.43 1.83
CA TYR A 86 2.06 -8.80 2.31
C TYR A 86 1.59 -8.86 3.75
N SER A 87 0.87 -9.91 4.06
CA SER A 87 0.51 -10.21 5.43
C SER A 87 0.48 -11.71 5.68
N GLY A 88 0.64 -12.08 6.94
CA GLY A 88 0.51 -13.45 7.40
C GLY A 88 -0.22 -13.50 8.72
N VAL A 89 -1.10 -14.49 8.85
CA VAL A 89 -1.82 -14.81 10.07
C VAL A 89 -1.55 -16.26 10.41
N VAL A 90 -1.30 -16.52 11.68
CA VAL A 90 -1.28 -17.87 12.25
C VAL A 90 -2.14 -17.90 13.50
N GLY A 91 -2.86 -18.99 13.71
CA GLY A 91 -3.73 -19.10 14.85
C GLY A 91 -4.03 -20.54 15.25
N ALA A 92 -4.65 -20.66 16.42
CA ALA A 92 -5.15 -21.91 16.97
C ALA A 92 -6.53 -21.67 17.54
N ARG A 93 -7.50 -22.49 17.15
CA ARG A 93 -8.87 -22.43 17.64
C ARG A 93 -9.38 -23.80 18.04
N GLY A 94 -10.34 -23.80 18.93
CA GLY A 94 -10.96 -25.03 19.42
C GLY A 94 -12.04 -24.75 20.42
N GLU A 95 -12.46 -25.80 21.12
CA GLU A 95 -13.43 -25.73 22.20
C GLU A 95 -12.89 -26.51 23.41
N TRP A 96 -13.00 -25.93 24.58
CA TRP A 96 -12.66 -26.60 25.82
C TRP A 96 -13.83 -27.49 26.31
N ASP A 97 -13.54 -28.48 27.13
CA ASP A 97 -14.55 -29.42 27.69
C ASP A 97 -15.74 -28.73 28.38
N ASN A 98 -15.55 -27.48 28.80
CA ASN A 98 -16.59 -26.68 29.43
C ASN A 98 -17.49 -25.94 28.43
N GLY A 99 -17.33 -26.17 27.12
CA GLY A 99 -18.13 -25.58 26.05
C GLY A 99 -17.74 -24.11 25.71
N ILE A 100 -16.55 -23.67 26.09
CA ILE A 100 -16.02 -22.37 25.66
C ILE A 100 -15.21 -22.59 24.38
N SER A 101 -15.64 -22.00 23.28
CA SER A 101 -14.86 -21.89 22.05
C SER A 101 -13.85 -20.77 22.20
N TYR A 102 -12.66 -20.99 21.66
CA TYR A 102 -11.57 -20.02 21.68
C TYR A 102 -10.88 -19.90 20.31
N ASP A 103 -10.33 -18.73 20.04
CA ASP A 103 -9.43 -18.46 18.91
C ASP A 103 -8.31 -17.55 19.37
N PHE A 104 -7.06 -17.99 19.18
CA PHE A 104 -5.86 -17.19 19.41
C PHE A 104 -5.14 -17.02 18.10
N SER A 105 -4.83 -15.78 17.73
CA SER A 105 -4.11 -15.51 16.50
C SER A 105 -3.07 -14.40 16.64
N GLY A 106 -2.07 -14.48 15.75
CA GLY A 106 -1.12 -13.42 15.53
C GLY A 106 -1.06 -13.06 14.06
N ARG A 107 -0.97 -11.77 13.77
CA ARG A 107 -0.84 -11.22 12.42
C ARG A 107 0.39 -10.33 12.31
N LEU A 108 1.09 -10.45 11.19
CA LEU A 108 2.07 -9.47 10.73
C LEU A 108 1.63 -8.95 9.37
N GLY A 109 1.77 -7.64 9.16
CA GLY A 109 1.45 -6.97 7.92
C GLY A 109 2.52 -5.98 7.53
N HIS A 110 2.72 -5.82 6.22
CA HIS A 110 3.65 -4.85 5.64
C HIS A 110 3.06 -4.28 4.35
N ASN A 111 3.09 -2.96 4.23
CA ASN A 111 2.76 -2.24 3.00
C ASN A 111 3.86 -1.23 2.71
N GLU A 112 4.39 -1.26 1.50
CA GLU A 112 5.41 -0.32 1.04
C GLU A 112 4.99 0.28 -0.31
N ILE A 113 5.10 1.59 -0.45
CA ILE A 113 4.84 2.29 -1.71
C ILE A 113 6.10 3.05 -2.09
N LYS A 114 6.73 2.64 -3.20
CA LYS A 114 7.89 3.32 -3.80
C LYS A 114 7.43 4.25 -4.91
N TYR A 115 7.74 5.52 -4.77
CA TYR A 115 7.38 6.51 -5.77
C TYR A 115 8.53 6.83 -6.70
N THR A 116 8.22 7.00 -7.99
CA THR A 116 9.14 7.51 -8.99
C THR A 116 8.44 8.52 -9.88
N LEU A 117 9.03 9.68 -10.04
CA LEU A 117 8.57 10.73 -10.94
C LEU A 117 9.52 10.81 -12.13
N LYS A 118 9.01 10.62 -13.35
CA LYS A 118 9.80 10.62 -14.57
C LYS A 118 9.31 11.68 -15.55
N ASN A 119 10.16 11.99 -16.53
CA ASN A 119 9.85 12.93 -17.59
C ASN A 119 9.44 14.31 -17.04
N THR A 120 10.25 14.83 -16.14
CA THR A 120 10.04 16.12 -15.48
C THR A 120 11.38 16.81 -15.20
N VAL A 121 11.34 18.00 -14.64
CA VAL A 121 12.54 18.79 -14.27
C VAL A 121 12.36 19.41 -12.89
N ASN A 122 13.45 19.67 -12.21
CA ASN A 122 13.52 20.60 -11.10
C ASN A 122 14.06 21.96 -11.60
N PRO A 123 13.22 22.98 -11.73
CA PRO A 123 13.63 24.27 -12.29
C PRO A 123 14.78 24.92 -11.55
N SER A 124 14.91 24.70 -10.23
CA SER A 124 15.98 25.28 -9.42
C SER A 124 17.38 24.79 -9.82
N LEU A 125 17.48 23.67 -10.53
CA LEU A 125 18.75 23.10 -11.01
C LEU A 125 19.08 23.52 -12.45
N GLY A 126 18.19 24.22 -13.14
CA GLY A 126 18.36 24.62 -14.53
C GLY A 126 18.75 23.46 -15.44
N ASP A 127 19.76 23.64 -16.28
CA ASP A 127 20.26 22.64 -17.24
C ASP A 127 20.83 21.38 -16.56
N ALA A 128 21.22 21.47 -15.30
CA ALA A 128 21.72 20.33 -14.52
C ALA A 128 20.60 19.46 -13.92
N SER A 129 19.34 19.81 -14.16
CA SER A 129 18.22 19.05 -13.61
C SER A 129 18.19 17.62 -14.14
N PRO A 130 18.13 16.60 -13.28
CA PRO A 130 17.73 15.26 -13.72
C PRO A 130 16.30 15.29 -14.24
N THR A 131 15.94 14.30 -15.04
CA THR A 131 14.59 14.14 -15.60
C THR A 131 13.79 13.01 -14.93
N SER A 132 14.39 12.38 -13.93
CA SER A 132 13.76 11.34 -13.09
C SER A 132 14.14 11.59 -11.64
N PHE A 133 13.16 11.42 -10.75
CA PHE A 133 13.28 11.66 -9.31
C PHE A 133 12.66 10.51 -8.52
N HIS A 134 13.17 10.29 -7.33
CA HIS A 134 12.59 9.42 -6.32
C HIS A 134 12.10 10.31 -5.16
N PRO A 135 10.79 10.61 -5.08
CA PRO A 135 10.26 11.52 -4.05
C PRO A 135 10.28 10.94 -2.64
N GLY A 136 10.42 9.64 -2.51
CA GLY A 136 10.44 8.92 -1.25
C GLY A 136 9.58 7.66 -1.28
N ASP A 137 9.68 6.87 -0.21
CA ASP A 137 8.90 5.67 0.03
C ASP A 137 8.01 5.85 1.26
N LEU A 138 6.84 5.23 1.25
CA LEU A 138 5.94 5.13 2.39
C LEU A 138 5.92 3.68 2.85
N ILE A 139 6.21 3.45 4.11
CA ILE A 139 6.25 2.11 4.70
C ILE A 139 5.29 2.07 5.90
N ASN A 140 4.42 1.07 5.92
CA ASN A 140 3.56 0.76 7.04
C ASN A 140 3.78 -0.68 7.47
N GLU A 141 3.97 -0.90 8.76
CA GLU A 141 4.13 -2.22 9.36
C GLU A 141 3.14 -2.39 10.50
N GLU A 142 2.57 -3.58 10.61
CA GLU A 142 1.61 -3.93 11.65
C GLU A 142 1.97 -5.26 12.32
N MET A 143 1.77 -5.31 13.64
CA MET A 143 1.72 -6.54 14.42
C MET A 143 0.45 -6.55 15.25
N GLN A 144 -0.32 -7.64 15.15
CA GLN A 144 -1.52 -7.82 15.96
C GLN A 144 -1.49 -9.16 16.67
N LEU A 145 -1.90 -9.17 17.93
CA LEU A 145 -2.24 -10.36 18.70
C LEU A 145 -3.73 -10.25 19.05
N GLN A 146 -4.45 -11.36 18.90
CA GLN A 146 -5.88 -11.42 19.15
C GLN A 146 -6.25 -12.69 19.91
N SER A 147 -7.24 -12.56 20.78
CA SER A 147 -7.87 -13.67 21.49
C SER A 147 -9.37 -13.44 21.54
N ASP A 148 -10.14 -14.43 21.07
CA ASP A 148 -11.60 -14.43 21.04
C ASP A 148 -12.14 -15.64 21.77
N PHE A 149 -13.25 -15.43 22.48
CA PHE A 149 -13.93 -16.49 23.25
C PHE A 149 -15.43 -16.37 23.04
N SER A 150 -16.10 -17.52 23.00
CA SER A 150 -17.55 -17.56 22.97
C SER A 150 -18.11 -18.80 23.71
N LYS A 151 -19.32 -18.65 24.22
CA LYS A 151 -20.04 -19.75 24.84
C LYS A 151 -21.54 -19.59 24.63
N GLU A 152 -22.20 -20.72 24.36
CA GLU A 152 -23.65 -20.82 24.31
C GLU A 152 -24.24 -21.23 25.68
N PHE A 153 -25.37 -20.62 26.03
CA PHE A 153 -26.08 -20.86 27.25
C PHE A 153 -27.56 -21.20 26.95
N GLU A 154 -28.02 -22.33 27.43
CA GLU A 154 -29.45 -22.72 27.39
C GLU A 154 -30.22 -21.94 28.47
N VAL A 155 -30.92 -20.87 28.07
CA VAL A 155 -31.64 -19.97 28.98
C VAL A 155 -33.15 -20.01 28.81
N GLY A 156 -33.66 -21.07 28.14
CA GLY A 156 -35.10 -21.28 27.92
C GLY A 156 -35.71 -20.40 26.83
N LEU A 157 -34.90 -19.81 25.98
CA LEU A 157 -35.34 -19.14 24.74
C LEU A 157 -35.49 -20.13 23.58
N SER A 158 -36.01 -19.66 22.44
CA SER A 158 -36.17 -20.49 21.23
C SER A 158 -34.81 -20.91 20.60
N SER A 159 -33.72 -20.27 20.99
CA SER A 159 -32.35 -20.62 20.65
C SER A 159 -31.43 -20.31 21.82
N PRO A 160 -30.25 -20.96 21.94
CA PRO A 160 -29.25 -20.64 22.94
C PRO A 160 -28.83 -19.15 22.90
N LEU A 161 -28.52 -18.62 24.06
CA LEU A 161 -27.91 -17.30 24.17
C LEU A 161 -26.40 -17.43 23.94
N LEU A 162 -25.87 -16.83 22.84
CA LEU A 162 -24.44 -16.75 22.60
C LEU A 162 -23.85 -15.54 23.33
N PHE A 163 -22.88 -15.79 24.19
CA PHE A 163 -22.03 -14.75 24.79
C PHE A 163 -20.64 -14.82 24.17
N ALA A 164 -20.12 -13.70 23.69
CA ALA A 164 -18.78 -13.60 23.10
C ALA A 164 -18.04 -12.39 23.63
N PHE A 165 -16.74 -12.54 23.81
CA PHE A 165 -15.82 -11.45 24.17
C PHE A 165 -14.43 -11.73 23.60
N GLY A 166 -13.61 -10.69 23.48
CA GLY A 166 -12.26 -10.80 22.99
C GLY A 166 -11.39 -9.65 23.41
N ALA A 167 -10.10 -9.79 23.14
CA ALA A 167 -9.12 -8.75 23.32
C ALA A 167 -8.11 -8.78 22.18
N SER A 168 -7.66 -7.59 21.77
CA SER A 168 -6.61 -7.46 20.77
C SER A 168 -5.57 -6.44 21.20
N TYR A 169 -4.34 -6.69 20.80
CA TYR A 169 -3.23 -5.75 20.86
C TYR A 169 -2.76 -5.49 19.43
N LEU A 170 -2.67 -4.22 19.06
CA LEU A 170 -2.17 -3.76 17.75
C LEU A 170 -0.99 -2.83 17.98
N ASP A 171 0.10 -3.10 17.31
CA ASP A 171 1.25 -2.22 17.16
C ASP A 171 1.39 -1.87 15.67
N GLU A 172 1.46 -0.59 15.37
CA GLU A 172 1.52 -0.09 14.00
C GLU A 172 2.59 0.99 13.91
N SER A 173 3.40 0.92 12.86
CA SER A 173 4.39 1.93 12.53
C SER A 173 4.19 2.46 11.11
N TYR A 174 4.52 3.74 10.94
CA TYR A 174 4.49 4.41 9.65
C TYR A 174 5.78 5.20 9.48
N GLU A 175 6.48 4.96 8.39
CA GLU A 175 7.74 5.59 8.06
C GLU A 175 7.70 6.23 6.68
N LEU A 176 8.33 7.38 6.56
CA LEU A 176 8.56 8.09 5.31
C LEU A 176 10.07 8.17 5.10
N VAL A 177 10.57 7.57 4.02
CA VAL A 177 11.99 7.43 3.70
C VAL A 177 12.34 8.17 2.43
#